data_240e9bceab84d5429da73d41ba32eadb
#
_entry.id   240e9bceab84d5429da73d41ba32eadb
#
_cell.length_a   1.000
_cell.length_b   1.000
_cell.length_c   1.000
_cell.angle_alpha   90.00
_cell.angle_beta   90.00
_cell.angle_gamma   90.00
#
_symmetry.space_group_name_H-M   'P 1'
#
loop_
_entity.id
_entity.type
_entity.pdbx_description
1 polymer ?
#
loop_
_entity_poly.entity_id
_entity_poly.type
_entity_poly.pdbx_seq_one_letter_code
_entity_poly.pdbx_strand_id
1 'polypeptide(L)'
;MKNIFFTILCLSFLTINAQDKVVKIVFDVTSSDTKVHESTMRHVKAMSKNYPNSEFEVVIYSGALDMVLKDKSTCAEVVETFANKKNVNIVVCQGTMRRFDVDKSQVIEGVNSVPDGILELVDK
;
A
#
# COMPACT_ATOMS: atom_id res chain seq x y z
N MET A 1 2.09 47.11 -51.74
CA MET A 1 3.01 46.20 -51.02
C MET A 1 2.29 45.67 -49.78
N LYS A 2 2.01 44.41 -49.75
CA LYS A 2 1.30 43.78 -48.64
C LYS A 2 2.34 43.39 -47.61
N ASN A 3 2.37 44.09 -46.49
CA ASN A 3 3.13 43.65 -45.33
C ASN A 3 2.38 42.49 -44.67
N ILE A 4 2.87 41.29 -44.94
CA ILE A 4 2.42 40.10 -44.24
C ILE A 4 3.12 40.12 -42.88
N PHE A 5 2.40 40.63 -41.87
CA PHE A 5 2.80 40.45 -40.49
C PHE A 5 2.60 38.97 -40.14
N PHE A 6 3.68 38.24 -40.23
CA PHE A 6 3.72 36.86 -39.77
C PHE A 6 3.75 36.91 -38.25
N THR A 7 2.57 36.97 -37.65
CA THR A 7 2.43 36.80 -36.20
C THR A 7 2.71 35.32 -35.90
N ILE A 8 3.96 35.03 -35.59
CA ILE A 8 4.32 33.75 -35.01
C ILE A 8 3.69 33.73 -33.63
N LEU A 9 2.49 33.17 -33.58
CA LEU A 9 1.85 32.76 -32.33
C LEU A 9 2.68 31.60 -31.78
N CYS A 10 3.66 31.94 -30.95
CA CYS A 10 4.32 30.95 -30.10
C CYS A 10 3.26 30.37 -29.20
N LEU A 11 2.63 29.29 -29.64
CA LEU A 11 1.93 28.38 -28.73
C LEU A 11 3.01 27.79 -27.82
N SER A 12 3.25 28.46 -26.73
CA SER A 12 3.90 27.91 -25.58
C SER A 12 3.00 26.78 -25.12
N PHE A 13 3.29 25.55 -25.58
CA PHE A 13 2.82 24.38 -24.90
C PHE A 13 3.42 24.42 -23.50
N LEU A 14 2.68 25.00 -22.59
CA LEU A 14 2.85 24.73 -21.18
C LEU A 14 2.56 23.24 -21.03
N THR A 15 3.57 22.42 -21.21
CA THR A 15 3.54 21.08 -20.70
C THR A 15 3.40 21.26 -19.20
N ILE A 16 2.17 21.21 -18.73
CA ILE A 16 1.88 21.00 -17.33
C ILE A 16 2.41 19.59 -17.10
N ASN A 17 3.67 19.50 -16.69
CA ASN A 17 4.16 18.33 -16.02
C ASN A 17 3.36 18.29 -14.72
N ALA A 18 2.23 17.60 -14.75
CA ALA A 18 1.64 17.06 -13.55
C ALA A 18 2.73 16.14 -13.00
N GLN A 19 3.57 16.65 -12.10
CA GLN A 19 4.51 15.85 -11.36
C GLN A 19 3.65 14.82 -10.68
N ASP A 20 3.81 13.57 -11.07
CA ASP A 20 3.19 12.45 -10.38
C ASP A 20 3.53 12.61 -8.91
N LYS A 21 2.51 12.94 -8.10
CA LYS A 21 2.71 13.18 -6.69
C LYS A 21 3.19 11.88 -6.06
N VAL A 22 4.46 11.83 -5.71
CA VAL A 22 5.02 10.72 -4.95
C VAL A 22 4.58 10.88 -3.50
N VAL A 23 3.86 9.89 -3.00
CA VAL A 23 3.39 9.84 -1.63
C VAL A 23 3.87 8.55 -0.95
N LYS A 24 3.97 8.61 0.36
CA LYS A 24 4.14 7.43 1.20
C LYS A 24 2.89 7.30 2.05
N ILE A 25 2.21 6.18 1.93
CA ILE A 25 0.96 5.94 2.65
C ILE A 25 1.11 4.71 3.52
N VAL A 26 0.77 4.87 4.78
CA VAL A 26 0.75 3.79 5.77
C VAL A 26 -0.70 3.52 6.17
N PHE A 27 -1.10 2.27 6.03
CA PHE A 27 -2.38 1.76 6.52
C PHE A 27 -2.18 1.11 7.87
N ASP A 28 -2.81 1.65 8.89
CA ASP A 28 -2.85 1.10 10.24
C ASP A 28 -4.08 0.19 10.38
N VAL A 29 -3.86 -1.12 10.50
CA VAL A 29 -4.94 -2.11 10.50
C VAL A 29 -4.93 -2.92 11.79
N THR A 30 -5.95 -2.71 12.62
CA THR A 30 -6.09 -3.37 13.93
C THR A 30 -7.41 -4.12 14.12
N SER A 31 -8.38 -3.89 13.23
CA SER A 31 -9.71 -4.46 13.33
C SER A 31 -9.74 -5.95 12.94
N SER A 32 -10.53 -6.74 13.66
CA SER A 32 -10.85 -8.11 13.28
C SER A 32 -11.98 -8.23 12.25
N ASP A 33 -12.58 -7.11 11.85
CA ASP A 33 -13.65 -7.10 10.84
C ASP A 33 -13.08 -7.36 9.45
N THR A 34 -13.51 -8.47 8.84
CA THR A 34 -13.07 -8.88 7.50
C THR A 34 -13.42 -7.86 6.41
N LYS A 35 -14.49 -7.07 6.59
CA LYS A 35 -14.82 -5.99 5.67
C LYS A 35 -13.77 -4.87 5.68
N VAL A 36 -13.17 -4.62 6.83
CA VAL A 36 -12.04 -3.68 6.95
C VAL A 36 -10.82 -4.24 6.21
N HIS A 37 -10.52 -5.52 6.36
CA HIS A 37 -9.41 -6.18 5.65
C HIS A 37 -9.57 -6.08 4.13
N GLU A 38 -10.74 -6.45 3.63
CA GLU A 38 -11.05 -6.40 2.19
C GLU A 38 -11.03 -4.96 1.66
N SER A 39 -11.55 -4.01 2.43
CA SER A 39 -11.55 -2.60 2.06
C SER A 39 -10.13 -2.04 2.00
N THR A 40 -9.29 -2.37 2.97
CA THR A 40 -7.87 -1.96 2.99
C THR A 40 -7.17 -2.44 1.72
N MET A 41 -7.30 -3.71 1.37
CA MET A 41 -6.66 -4.24 0.16
C MET A 41 -7.23 -3.66 -1.13
N ARG A 42 -8.52 -3.32 -1.17
CA ARG A 42 -9.12 -2.59 -2.30
C ARG A 42 -8.47 -1.21 -2.48
N HIS A 43 -8.24 -0.49 -1.39
CA HIS A 43 -7.56 0.81 -1.43
C HIS A 43 -6.09 0.67 -1.86
N VAL A 44 -5.35 -0.28 -1.31
CA VAL A 44 -3.97 -0.57 -1.72
C VAL A 44 -3.90 -0.85 -3.21
N LYS A 45 -4.79 -1.71 -3.73
CA LYS A 45 -4.87 -2.04 -5.16
C LYS A 45 -5.13 -0.80 -6.01
N ALA A 46 -6.14 0.00 -5.67
CA ALA A 46 -6.50 1.18 -6.44
C ALA A 46 -5.41 2.24 -6.41
N MET A 47 -4.84 2.51 -5.24
CA MET A 47 -3.84 3.56 -5.06
C MET A 47 -2.49 3.18 -5.67
N SER A 48 -2.05 1.93 -5.52
CA SER A 48 -0.80 1.47 -6.12
C SER A 48 -0.86 1.49 -7.66
N LYS A 49 -2.05 1.30 -8.24
CA LYS A 49 -2.26 1.45 -9.68
C LYS A 49 -2.23 2.92 -10.13
N ASN A 50 -2.89 3.80 -9.36
CA ASN A 50 -3.01 5.22 -9.71
C ASN A 50 -1.74 6.02 -9.41
N TYR A 51 -0.93 5.55 -8.46
CA TYR A 51 0.30 6.19 -8.01
C TYR A 51 1.47 5.18 -8.04
N PRO A 52 1.91 4.76 -9.23
CA PRO A 52 2.89 3.65 -9.36
C PRO A 52 4.28 3.99 -8.80
N ASN A 53 4.60 5.28 -8.66
CA ASN A 53 5.87 5.75 -8.11
C ASN A 53 5.80 6.03 -6.61
N SER A 54 4.66 5.79 -5.98
CA SER A 54 4.43 5.97 -4.55
C SER A 54 4.67 4.68 -3.78
N GLU A 55 4.88 4.80 -2.47
CA GLU A 55 5.09 3.67 -1.57
C GLU A 55 3.89 3.47 -0.65
N PHE A 56 3.55 2.23 -0.42
CA PHE A 56 2.43 1.83 0.42
C PHE A 56 2.89 0.81 1.44
N GLU A 57 2.55 1.03 2.69
CA GLU A 57 2.79 0.07 3.75
C GLU A 57 1.50 -0.26 4.49
N VAL A 58 1.28 -1.54 4.75
CA VAL A 58 0.14 -2.02 5.52
C VAL A 58 0.68 -2.65 6.79
N VAL A 59 0.42 -2.02 7.92
CA VAL A 59 0.88 -2.48 9.24
C VAL A 59 -0.26 -3.18 9.94
N ILE A 60 -0.09 -4.48 10.20
CA ILE A 60 -1.11 -5.37 10.72
C ILE A 60 -0.72 -5.84 12.12
N TYR A 61 -1.58 -5.57 13.08
CA TYR A 61 -1.41 -6.03 14.45
C TYR A 61 -2.74 -6.15 15.21
N SER A 62 -2.69 -6.62 16.45
CA SER A 62 -3.87 -6.79 17.30
C SER A 62 -4.94 -7.68 16.65
N GLY A 63 -6.18 -7.24 16.56
CA GLY A 63 -7.29 -7.99 16.01
C GLY A 63 -7.23 -8.28 14.51
N ALA A 64 -6.35 -7.59 13.76
CA ALA A 64 -6.24 -7.74 12.32
C ALA A 64 -5.37 -8.95 11.88
N LEU A 65 -4.81 -9.71 12.80
CA LEU A 65 -3.88 -10.80 12.49
C LEU A 65 -4.41 -11.77 11.43
N ASP A 66 -5.70 -12.10 11.48
CA ASP A 66 -6.33 -13.05 10.56
C ASP A 66 -6.24 -12.60 9.09
N MET A 67 -6.09 -11.29 8.84
CA MET A 67 -5.93 -10.74 7.49
C MET A 67 -4.75 -11.34 6.73
N VAL A 68 -3.70 -11.74 7.43
CA VAL A 68 -2.46 -12.27 6.85
C VAL A 68 -2.22 -13.74 7.11
N LEU A 69 -3.19 -14.45 7.65
CA LEU A 69 -3.08 -15.89 7.88
C LEU A 69 -3.66 -16.70 6.71
N LYS A 70 -2.90 -17.68 6.21
CA LYS A 70 -3.25 -18.50 5.04
C LYS A 70 -4.65 -19.12 5.15
N ASP A 71 -5.00 -19.63 6.33
CA ASP A 71 -6.23 -20.39 6.54
C ASP A 71 -7.42 -19.53 7.01
N LYS A 72 -7.21 -18.27 7.32
CA LYS A 72 -8.23 -17.40 7.91
C LYS A 72 -8.55 -16.15 7.09
N SER A 73 -7.62 -15.67 6.28
CA SER A 73 -7.80 -14.44 5.52
C SER A 73 -8.91 -14.56 4.47
N THR A 74 -9.85 -13.62 4.47
CA THR A 74 -10.88 -13.49 3.43
C THR A 74 -10.36 -12.80 2.16
N CYS A 75 -9.14 -12.26 2.20
CA CYS A 75 -8.48 -11.58 1.09
C CYS A 75 -7.06 -12.12 0.82
N ALA A 76 -6.81 -13.39 1.13
CA ALA A 76 -5.47 -14.01 1.06
C ALA A 76 -4.81 -13.86 -0.30
N GLU A 77 -5.53 -14.10 -1.39
CA GLU A 77 -5.00 -14.00 -2.75
C GLU A 77 -4.53 -12.57 -3.09
N VAL A 78 -5.31 -11.57 -2.69
CA VAL A 78 -4.97 -10.16 -2.90
C VAL A 78 -3.77 -9.76 -2.05
N VAL A 79 -3.74 -10.20 -0.79
CA VAL A 79 -2.59 -9.97 0.11
C VAL A 79 -1.32 -10.56 -0.48
N GLU A 80 -1.34 -11.82 -0.92
CA GLU A 80 -0.19 -12.48 -1.54
C GLU A 80 0.29 -11.74 -2.80
N THR A 81 -0.64 -11.35 -3.67
CA THR A 81 -0.33 -10.62 -4.90
C THR A 81 0.37 -9.30 -4.59
N PHE A 82 -0.13 -8.53 -3.62
CA PHE A 82 0.41 -7.20 -3.31
C PHE A 82 1.63 -7.25 -2.39
N ALA A 83 1.76 -8.26 -1.54
CA ALA A 83 2.96 -8.46 -0.72
C ALA A 83 4.25 -8.67 -1.56
N ASN A 84 4.10 -9.07 -2.82
CA ASN A 84 5.19 -9.26 -3.76
C ASN A 84 5.43 -8.06 -4.70
N LYS A 85 4.71 -6.95 -4.54
CA LYS A 85 4.92 -5.72 -5.31
C LYS A 85 6.04 -4.89 -4.68
N LYS A 86 6.91 -4.29 -5.51
CA LYS A 86 8.06 -3.51 -5.03
C LYS A 86 7.68 -2.27 -4.21
N ASN A 87 6.54 -1.66 -4.51
CA ASN A 87 6.06 -0.45 -3.87
C ASN A 87 5.01 -0.69 -2.79
N VAL A 88 4.77 -1.94 -2.44
CA VAL A 88 3.85 -2.33 -1.36
C VAL A 88 4.61 -3.20 -0.35
N ASN A 89 4.56 -2.82 0.91
CA ASN A 89 5.11 -3.59 2.02
C ASN A 89 3.98 -3.94 2.99
N ILE A 90 3.68 -5.21 3.11
CA ILE A 90 2.69 -5.70 4.08
C ILE A 90 3.45 -6.34 5.23
N VAL A 91 3.26 -5.81 6.43
CA VAL A 91 3.98 -6.24 7.62
C VAL A 91 3.03 -6.64 8.74
N VAL A 92 3.41 -7.66 9.48
CA VAL A 92 2.69 -8.14 10.67
C VAL A 92 3.55 -7.99 11.91
N CYS A 93 2.93 -7.59 13.01
CA CYS A 93 3.59 -7.42 14.29
C CYS A 93 3.95 -8.78 14.92
N GLN A 94 5.23 -8.99 15.21
CA GLN A 94 5.70 -10.21 15.89
C GLN A 94 5.14 -10.32 17.31
N GLY A 95 4.93 -9.21 18.00
CA GLY A 95 4.28 -9.20 19.31
C GLY A 95 2.85 -9.77 19.24
N THR A 96 2.10 -9.40 18.21
CA THR A 96 0.76 -9.93 17.95
C THR A 96 0.82 -11.43 17.62
N MET A 97 1.75 -11.85 16.76
CA MET A 97 1.92 -13.26 16.43
C MET A 97 2.20 -14.12 17.69
N ARG A 98 3.10 -13.66 18.56
CA ARG A 98 3.37 -14.38 19.83
C ARG A 98 2.15 -14.45 20.73
N ARG A 99 1.40 -13.36 20.85
CA ARG A 99 0.20 -13.31 21.68
C ARG A 99 -0.88 -14.32 21.25
N PHE A 100 -1.00 -14.56 19.96
CA PHE A 100 -1.99 -15.48 19.39
C PHE A 100 -1.40 -16.84 19.00
N ASP A 101 -0.17 -17.11 19.42
CA ASP A 101 0.54 -18.38 19.16
C ASP A 101 0.59 -18.73 17.66
N VAL A 102 0.90 -17.73 16.84
CA VAL A 102 1.01 -17.86 15.39
C VAL A 102 2.46 -17.98 14.98
N ASP A 103 2.76 -19.03 14.21
CA ASP A 103 4.06 -19.26 13.59
C ASP A 103 4.15 -18.62 12.20
N LYS A 104 5.37 -18.26 11.80
CA LYS A 104 5.63 -17.66 10.50
C LYS A 104 5.14 -18.51 9.31
N SER A 105 5.15 -19.83 9.44
CA SER A 105 4.64 -20.75 8.42
C SER A 105 3.16 -20.58 8.11
N GLN A 106 2.39 -20.01 9.04
CA GLN A 106 0.95 -19.75 8.89
C GLN A 106 0.67 -18.41 8.18
N VAL A 107 1.68 -17.55 8.06
CA VAL A 107 1.55 -16.24 7.44
C VAL A 107 1.66 -16.36 5.92
N ILE A 108 0.84 -15.59 5.21
CA ILE A 108 0.83 -15.53 3.75
C ILE A 108 2.23 -15.16 3.23
N GLU A 109 2.66 -15.83 2.18
CA GLU A 109 3.97 -15.61 1.58
C GLU A 109 4.13 -14.17 1.08
N GLY A 110 5.31 -13.59 1.29
CA GLY A 110 5.62 -12.20 0.94
C GLY A 110 5.29 -11.18 2.03
N VAL A 111 4.46 -11.54 3.02
CA VAL A 111 4.21 -10.71 4.19
C VAL A 111 5.45 -10.73 5.09
N ASN A 112 5.99 -9.54 5.39
CA ASN A 112 7.13 -9.38 6.29
C ASN A 112 6.65 -9.29 7.75
N SER A 113 7.56 -9.46 8.69
CA SER A 113 7.27 -9.25 10.10
C SER A 113 8.14 -8.15 10.68
N VAL A 114 7.57 -7.38 11.60
CA VAL A 114 8.27 -6.34 12.35
C VAL A 114 8.17 -6.63 13.84
N PRO A 115 9.15 -6.24 14.66
CA PRO A 115 9.13 -6.51 16.09
C PRO A 115 7.89 -5.95 16.80
N ASP A 116 7.50 -4.73 16.43
CA ASP A 116 6.36 -4.01 17.03
C ASP A 116 5.66 -3.15 15.98
N GLY A 117 4.34 -3.35 15.82
CA GLY A 117 3.56 -2.63 14.82
C GLY A 117 3.39 -1.14 15.11
N ILE A 118 3.30 -0.76 16.39
CA ILE A 118 3.16 0.65 16.79
C ILE A 118 4.47 1.41 16.52
N LEU A 119 5.61 0.82 16.87
CA LEU A 119 6.91 1.42 16.56
C LEU A 119 7.13 1.52 15.05
N GLU A 120 6.67 0.55 14.28
CA GLU A 120 6.73 0.60 12.80
C GLU A 120 5.99 1.83 12.26
N LEU A 121 4.81 2.16 12.83
CA LEU A 121 4.05 3.35 12.43
C LEU A 121 4.77 4.66 12.77
N VAL A 122 5.50 4.69 13.88
CA VAL A 122 6.22 5.90 14.33
C VAL A 122 7.46 6.16 13.47
N ASP A 123 8.08 5.12 12.97
CA ASP A 123 9.33 5.20 12.18
C ASP A 123 9.10 5.61 10.71
N LYS A 124 7.85 5.83 10.29
CA LYS A 124 7.48 6.21 8.92
C LYS A 124 7.18 7.69 8.78
#